data_6b768e9c58b30d5329708905d507d5cc
#
_entry.id   6b768e9c58b30d5329708905d507d5cc
#
_cell.length_a   1.000
_cell.length_b   1.000
_cell.length_c   1.000
_cell.angle_alpha   90.00
_cell.angle_beta   90.00
_cell.angle_gamma   90.00
#
_symmetry.space_group_name_H-M   'P 1'
#
loop_
_entity.id
_entity.type
_entity.pdbx_description
1 polymer ?
#
loop_
_entity_poly.entity_id
_entity_poly.type
_entity_poly.pdbx_seq_one_letter_code
_entity_poly.pdbx_strand_id
1 'polypeptide(L)'
;HDALPICTHHSRDSWLALLDEAGMKGFPHADYPDAVQLETPAPVHALPGFEEGWVTVQDASAQGCMTWLAPQNGEHILDLCAAPGGKTTHILEVAPEAQVLAVDIDEQRLSRVYDNLKRLGMKATVKQGDGRNPSQWCGEQQFDRILLDAPCSATGVIRRHPDIKWLRRDRDIPELAQLQSEILDAIWPHLKSGGTLVYATCSVLPEENSLQIKAFLQRTADAELCETGTPEQPGKQNLPGAEEGDGFFYAKLIKK
;
A
#
# COMPACT_ATOMS: atom_id res chain seq x y z
N HIS A 1 -15.46 -6.83 -7.79
CA HIS A 1 -15.31 -5.60 -8.62
C HIS A 1 -14.06 -4.87 -8.15
N ASP A 2 -12.89 -5.29 -8.63
CA ASP A 2 -11.64 -4.65 -8.23
C ASP A 2 -11.43 -3.37 -9.04
N ALA A 3 -11.05 -2.29 -8.34
CA ALA A 3 -10.67 -1.05 -9.01
C ALA A 3 -9.37 -1.26 -9.80
N LEU A 4 -9.28 -0.65 -10.97
CA LEU A 4 -8.17 -0.82 -11.89
C LEU A 4 -7.46 0.53 -12.07
N PRO A 5 -6.33 0.79 -11.40
CA PRO A 5 -5.52 1.96 -11.73
C PRO A 5 -4.99 1.84 -13.15
N ILE A 6 -4.99 2.95 -13.86
CA ILE A 6 -4.50 3.03 -15.24
C ILE A 6 -3.11 3.64 -15.22
N CYS A 7 -2.16 2.92 -15.82
CA CYS A 7 -0.79 3.39 -15.95
C CYS A 7 -0.66 4.57 -16.94
N THR A 8 0.54 5.10 -17.03
CA THR A 8 0.92 6.27 -17.86
C THR A 8 0.66 6.12 -19.36
N HIS A 9 0.27 4.95 -19.85
CA HIS A 9 0.05 4.68 -21.28
C HIS A 9 -1.32 5.14 -21.78
N HIS A 10 -2.35 5.15 -20.91
CA HIS A 10 -3.71 5.51 -21.27
C HIS A 10 -4.35 6.42 -20.22
N SER A 11 -5.14 7.37 -20.65
CA SER A 11 -6.08 8.04 -19.75
C SER A 11 -7.20 7.06 -19.36
N ARG A 12 -7.86 7.31 -18.23
CA ARG A 12 -9.01 6.52 -17.80
C ARG A 12 -10.07 6.39 -18.91
N ASP A 13 -10.39 7.49 -19.57
CA ASP A 13 -11.42 7.51 -20.61
C ASP A 13 -11.01 6.72 -21.85
N SER A 14 -9.72 6.78 -22.25
CA SER A 14 -9.24 5.99 -23.39
C SER A 14 -9.21 4.50 -23.06
N TRP A 15 -8.93 4.11 -21.81
CA TRP A 15 -8.98 2.70 -21.40
C TRP A 15 -10.41 2.18 -21.25
N LEU A 16 -11.35 3.02 -20.80
CA LEU A 16 -12.79 2.68 -20.80
C LEU A 16 -13.31 2.38 -22.22
N ALA A 17 -12.84 3.14 -23.22
CA ALA A 17 -13.19 2.85 -24.63
C ALA A 17 -12.64 1.47 -25.07
N LEU A 18 -11.41 1.11 -24.69
CA LEU A 18 -10.84 -0.21 -24.97
C LEU A 18 -11.63 -1.34 -24.28
N LEU A 19 -12.11 -1.11 -23.06
CA LEU A 19 -13.00 -2.07 -22.38
C LEU A 19 -14.28 -2.30 -23.15
N ASP A 20 -14.93 -1.22 -23.60
CA ASP A 20 -16.17 -1.31 -24.38
C ASP A 20 -15.96 -2.03 -25.72
N GLU A 21 -14.88 -1.73 -26.43
CA GLU A 21 -14.47 -2.46 -27.66
C GLU A 21 -14.25 -3.96 -27.41
N ALA A 22 -13.75 -4.33 -26.21
CA ALA A 22 -13.57 -5.72 -25.78
C ALA A 22 -14.87 -6.37 -25.25
N GLY A 23 -16.00 -5.65 -25.30
CA GLY A 23 -17.29 -6.14 -24.80
C GLY A 23 -17.38 -6.18 -23.27
N MET A 24 -16.52 -5.46 -22.57
CA MET A 24 -16.51 -5.32 -21.12
C MET A 24 -17.06 -3.97 -20.71
N LYS A 25 -17.76 -3.92 -19.58
CA LYS A 25 -18.24 -2.65 -19.02
C LYS A 25 -17.46 -2.27 -17.78
N GLY A 26 -17.05 -1.00 -17.72
CA GLY A 26 -16.41 -0.39 -16.58
C GLY A 26 -16.98 1.00 -16.30
N PHE A 27 -16.81 1.45 -15.06
CA PHE A 27 -17.24 2.77 -14.61
C PHE A 27 -16.07 3.51 -13.96
N PRO A 28 -15.98 4.85 -14.15
CA PRO A 28 -15.04 5.65 -13.40
C PRO A 28 -15.28 5.51 -11.90
N HIS A 29 -14.22 5.29 -11.12
CA HIS A 29 -14.35 5.34 -9.67
C HIS A 29 -14.56 6.78 -9.21
N ALA A 30 -15.46 6.99 -8.22
CA ALA A 30 -15.82 8.32 -7.77
C ALA A 30 -14.66 9.05 -7.06
N ASP A 31 -13.91 8.32 -6.22
CA ASP A 31 -12.90 8.90 -5.32
C ASP A 31 -11.47 8.82 -5.86
N TYR A 32 -11.23 7.97 -6.86
CA TYR A 32 -9.90 7.75 -7.43
C TYR A 32 -9.90 8.08 -8.92
N PRO A 33 -9.23 9.18 -9.34
CA PRO A 33 -9.38 9.75 -10.70
C PRO A 33 -8.88 8.82 -11.81
N ASP A 34 -7.91 7.95 -11.50
CA ASP A 34 -7.35 7.00 -12.47
C ASP A 34 -7.98 5.60 -12.38
N ALA A 35 -8.82 5.35 -11.39
CA ALA A 35 -9.40 4.03 -11.17
C ALA A 35 -10.67 3.79 -12.00
N VAL A 36 -10.81 2.55 -12.47
CA VAL A 36 -12.00 2.03 -13.14
C VAL A 36 -12.50 0.81 -12.40
N GLN A 37 -13.80 0.76 -12.17
CA GLN A 37 -14.48 -0.39 -11.59
C GLN A 37 -15.15 -1.19 -12.69
N LEU A 38 -14.92 -2.50 -12.74
CA LEU A 38 -15.61 -3.38 -13.69
C LEU A 38 -17.03 -3.71 -13.20
N GLU A 39 -18.00 -3.67 -14.11
CA GLU A 39 -19.37 -4.12 -13.83
C GLU A 39 -19.40 -5.60 -13.43
N THR A 40 -18.60 -6.41 -14.12
CA THR A 40 -18.48 -7.85 -13.87
C THR A 40 -17.01 -8.22 -13.69
N PRO A 41 -16.68 -9.03 -12.66
CA PRO A 41 -15.32 -9.52 -12.48
C PRO A 41 -14.82 -10.27 -13.72
N ALA A 42 -13.58 -10.00 -14.11
CA ALA A 42 -12.93 -10.69 -15.23
C ALA A 42 -11.54 -11.16 -14.82
N PRO A 43 -11.03 -12.24 -15.44
CA PRO A 43 -9.63 -12.63 -15.28
C PRO A 43 -8.71 -11.51 -15.78
N VAL A 44 -7.60 -11.26 -15.08
CA VAL A 44 -6.70 -10.14 -15.37
C VAL A 44 -6.12 -10.19 -16.79
N HIS A 45 -5.84 -11.39 -17.31
CA HIS A 45 -5.32 -11.60 -18.67
C HIS A 45 -6.34 -11.29 -19.77
N ALA A 46 -7.64 -11.18 -19.43
CA ALA A 46 -8.68 -10.76 -20.37
C ALA A 46 -8.82 -9.24 -20.47
N LEU A 47 -8.16 -8.50 -19.57
CA LEU A 47 -8.23 -7.04 -19.57
C LEU A 47 -7.38 -6.46 -20.71
N PRO A 48 -7.91 -5.53 -21.51
CA PRO A 48 -7.15 -4.90 -22.60
C PRO A 48 -5.87 -4.25 -22.08
N GLY A 49 -4.71 -4.64 -22.66
CA GLY A 49 -3.41 -4.09 -22.34
C GLY A 49 -2.81 -4.53 -21.01
N PHE A 50 -3.36 -5.56 -20.35
CA PHE A 50 -2.77 -6.07 -19.09
C PHE A 50 -1.37 -6.64 -19.30
N GLU A 51 -1.19 -7.50 -20.29
CA GLU A 51 0.12 -8.10 -20.61
C GLU A 51 1.13 -7.06 -21.12
N GLU A 52 0.64 -6.04 -21.81
CA GLU A 52 1.44 -4.92 -22.32
C GLU A 52 1.79 -3.90 -21.22
N GLY A 53 1.29 -4.06 -20.01
CA GLY A 53 1.57 -3.17 -18.87
C GLY A 53 0.80 -1.85 -18.91
N TRP A 54 -0.34 -1.78 -19.61
CA TRP A 54 -1.16 -0.55 -19.68
C TRP A 54 -2.07 -0.37 -18.48
N VAL A 55 -2.30 -1.43 -17.72
CA VAL A 55 -3.20 -1.45 -16.58
C VAL A 55 -2.68 -2.37 -15.50
N THR A 56 -3.01 -2.04 -14.25
CA THR A 56 -2.78 -2.90 -13.08
C THR A 56 -4.07 -3.05 -12.28
N VAL A 57 -4.14 -4.08 -11.45
CA VAL A 57 -5.32 -4.35 -10.61
C VAL A 57 -4.96 -4.12 -9.15
N GLN A 58 -5.71 -3.24 -8.51
CA GLN A 58 -5.53 -2.90 -7.10
C GLN A 58 -6.87 -2.49 -6.50
N ASP A 59 -7.18 -3.02 -5.32
CA ASP A 59 -8.38 -2.64 -4.56
C ASP A 59 -8.44 -1.12 -4.35
N ALA A 60 -9.63 -0.54 -4.49
CA ALA A 60 -9.83 0.91 -4.37
C ALA A 60 -9.32 1.46 -3.05
N SER A 61 -9.63 0.79 -1.93
CA SER A 61 -9.14 1.24 -0.63
C SER A 61 -7.61 1.17 -0.50
N ALA A 62 -6.95 0.22 -1.18
CA ALA A 62 -5.48 0.12 -1.20
C ALA A 62 -4.82 1.27 -1.98
N GLN A 63 -5.51 1.87 -2.96
CA GLN A 63 -5.03 3.02 -3.72
C GLN A 63 -4.89 4.28 -2.86
N GLY A 64 -5.67 4.38 -1.78
CA GLY A 64 -5.63 5.51 -0.84
C GLY A 64 -4.25 5.78 -0.23
N CYS A 65 -3.33 4.78 -0.24
CA CYS A 65 -1.97 4.98 0.26
C CYS A 65 -1.23 6.08 -0.53
N MET A 66 -1.48 6.24 -1.83
CA MET A 66 -0.82 7.28 -2.65
C MET A 66 -1.30 8.69 -2.29
N THR A 67 -2.56 8.85 -1.91
CA THR A 67 -3.09 10.13 -1.41
C THR A 67 -2.32 10.61 -0.18
N TRP A 68 -2.04 9.72 0.75
CA TRP A 68 -1.35 10.06 2.00
C TRP A 68 0.17 10.11 1.85
N LEU A 69 0.75 9.21 1.05
CA LEU A 69 2.18 9.19 0.79
C LEU A 69 2.62 10.37 -0.06
N ALA A 70 1.82 10.75 -1.07
CA ALA A 70 2.06 11.84 -2.02
C ALA A 70 3.50 11.83 -2.58
N PRO A 71 3.96 10.72 -3.21
CA PRO A 71 5.34 10.57 -3.66
C PRO A 71 5.70 11.62 -4.71
N GLN A 72 6.97 12.07 -4.71
CA GLN A 72 7.47 13.08 -5.63
C GLN A 72 8.66 12.54 -6.42
N ASN A 73 8.83 13.04 -7.65
CA ASN A 73 10.00 12.74 -8.47
C ASN A 73 11.30 13.15 -7.78
N GLY A 74 12.33 12.32 -7.90
CA GLY A 74 13.64 12.55 -7.30
C GLY A 74 13.77 12.16 -5.83
N GLU A 75 12.68 11.79 -5.14
CA GLU A 75 12.71 11.34 -3.75
C GLU A 75 13.23 9.89 -3.62
N HIS A 76 13.87 9.62 -2.50
CA HIS A 76 14.19 8.27 -2.04
C HIS A 76 13.01 7.73 -1.22
N ILE A 77 12.34 6.72 -1.73
CA ILE A 77 11.12 6.17 -1.13
C ILE A 77 11.33 4.70 -0.76
N LEU A 78 10.98 4.34 0.46
CA LEU A 78 10.93 2.95 0.91
C LEU A 78 9.50 2.44 0.86
N ASP A 79 9.31 1.29 0.20
CA ASP A 79 8.10 0.47 0.28
C ASP A 79 8.45 -0.79 1.08
N LEU A 80 8.01 -0.84 2.34
CA LEU A 80 8.32 -1.91 3.28
C LEU A 80 7.13 -2.85 3.43
N CYS A 81 7.39 -4.16 3.40
CA CYS A 81 6.43 -5.26 3.22
C CYS A 81 5.77 -5.19 1.84
N ALA A 82 6.60 -4.96 0.82
CA ALA A 82 6.20 -4.52 -0.50
C ALA A 82 5.45 -5.57 -1.32
N ALA A 83 5.66 -6.87 -1.05
CA ALA A 83 5.08 -7.93 -1.88
C ALA A 83 3.54 -8.00 -1.79
N PRO A 84 2.87 -8.11 -2.92
CA PRO A 84 3.32 -8.51 -4.26
C PRO A 84 3.76 -7.36 -5.20
N GLY A 85 3.93 -6.12 -4.72
CA GLY A 85 4.47 -5.01 -5.51
C GLY A 85 3.43 -4.04 -6.10
N GLY A 86 2.14 -4.20 -5.80
CA GLY A 86 1.11 -3.29 -6.31
C GLY A 86 1.27 -1.85 -5.83
N LYS A 87 1.71 -1.65 -4.57
CA LYS A 87 2.00 -0.32 -4.05
C LYS A 87 3.34 0.23 -4.57
N THR A 88 4.36 -0.63 -4.73
CA THR A 88 5.64 -0.28 -5.36
C THR A 88 5.42 0.30 -6.75
N THR A 89 4.64 -0.39 -7.58
CA THR A 89 4.35 0.08 -8.95
C THR A 89 3.50 1.34 -8.95
N HIS A 90 2.54 1.46 -8.04
CA HIS A 90 1.71 2.66 -7.91
C HIS A 90 2.52 3.90 -7.49
N ILE A 91 3.52 3.74 -6.60
CA ILE A 91 4.48 4.82 -6.29
C ILE A 91 5.17 5.30 -7.59
N LEU A 92 5.64 4.37 -8.43
CA LEU A 92 6.33 4.69 -9.68
C LEU A 92 5.41 5.22 -10.78
N GLU A 93 4.11 4.91 -10.73
CA GLU A 93 3.10 5.53 -11.61
C GLU A 93 2.93 7.01 -11.28
N VAL A 94 2.86 7.35 -9.99
CA VAL A 94 2.70 8.72 -9.52
C VAL A 94 4.00 9.52 -9.63
N ALA A 95 5.14 8.90 -9.32
CA ALA A 95 6.47 9.52 -9.31
C ALA A 95 7.49 8.66 -10.10
N PRO A 96 7.49 8.73 -11.43
CA PRO A 96 8.31 7.86 -12.28
C PRO A 96 9.82 8.01 -12.08
N GLU A 97 10.27 9.16 -11.58
CA GLU A 97 11.68 9.45 -11.32
C GLU A 97 12.07 9.26 -9.84
N ALA A 98 11.17 8.72 -9.01
CA ALA A 98 11.49 8.37 -7.62
C ALA A 98 12.44 7.17 -7.57
N GLN A 99 13.34 7.20 -6.59
CA GLN A 99 14.23 6.07 -6.30
C GLN A 99 13.58 5.17 -5.25
N VAL A 100 12.89 4.12 -5.72
CA VAL A 100 12.12 3.24 -4.84
C VAL A 100 12.97 2.04 -4.42
N LEU A 101 13.03 1.80 -3.11
CA LEU A 101 13.52 0.57 -2.50
C LEU A 101 12.31 -0.23 -1.98
N ALA A 102 12.04 -1.37 -2.60
CA ALA A 102 10.99 -2.31 -2.18
C ALA A 102 11.61 -3.45 -1.37
N VAL A 103 11.10 -3.66 -0.15
CA VAL A 103 11.63 -4.66 0.78
C VAL A 103 10.50 -5.54 1.29
N ASP A 104 10.73 -6.86 1.27
CA ASP A 104 9.85 -7.84 1.91
C ASP A 104 10.69 -8.94 2.55
N ILE A 105 10.17 -9.54 3.61
CA ILE A 105 10.86 -10.64 4.31
C ILE A 105 10.80 -11.95 3.51
N ASP A 106 9.77 -12.13 2.69
CA ASP A 106 9.50 -13.35 1.94
C ASP A 106 10.07 -13.26 0.52
N GLU A 107 11.20 -13.94 0.30
CA GLU A 107 11.89 -14.01 -0.99
C GLU A 107 10.98 -14.58 -2.10
N GLN A 108 10.14 -15.55 -1.80
CA GLN A 108 9.24 -16.15 -2.79
C GLN A 108 8.18 -15.16 -3.26
N ARG A 109 7.69 -14.32 -2.36
CA ARG A 109 6.73 -13.27 -2.69
C ARG A 109 7.38 -12.13 -3.49
N LEU A 110 8.68 -11.89 -3.32
CA LEU A 110 9.42 -10.87 -4.09
C LEU A 110 9.47 -11.18 -5.59
N SER A 111 9.36 -12.45 -6.00
CA SER A 111 9.25 -12.80 -7.43
C SER A 111 8.12 -12.04 -8.12
N ARG A 112 6.97 -11.87 -7.44
CA ARG A 112 5.82 -11.13 -7.97
C ARG A 112 6.10 -9.63 -8.11
N VAL A 113 6.93 -9.06 -7.25
CA VAL A 113 7.36 -7.66 -7.37
C VAL A 113 8.17 -7.49 -8.65
N TYR A 114 9.13 -8.38 -8.92
CA TYR A 114 9.91 -8.37 -10.15
C TYR A 114 9.04 -8.56 -11.39
N ASP A 115 8.08 -9.49 -11.37
CA ASP A 115 7.16 -9.73 -12.49
C ASP A 115 6.32 -8.49 -12.80
N ASN A 116 5.77 -7.83 -11.77
CA ASN A 116 5.00 -6.60 -11.94
C ASN A 116 5.86 -5.45 -12.49
N LEU A 117 7.05 -5.23 -11.93
CA LEU A 117 7.98 -4.22 -12.43
C LEU A 117 8.35 -4.45 -13.89
N LYS A 118 8.64 -5.71 -14.26
CA LYS A 118 8.97 -6.10 -15.63
C LYS A 118 7.80 -5.87 -16.59
N ARG A 119 6.59 -6.33 -16.21
CA ARG A 119 5.38 -6.18 -17.03
C ARG A 119 5.05 -4.71 -17.29
N LEU A 120 5.19 -3.86 -16.28
CA LEU A 120 4.90 -2.43 -16.35
C LEU A 120 6.05 -1.58 -16.89
N GLY A 121 7.22 -2.20 -17.23
CA GLY A 121 8.40 -1.48 -17.71
C GLY A 121 9.02 -0.55 -16.66
N MET A 122 8.77 -0.78 -15.38
CA MET A 122 9.21 0.05 -14.26
C MET A 122 10.49 -0.49 -13.61
N LYS A 123 11.19 0.37 -12.88
CA LYS A 123 12.44 0.02 -12.18
C LYS A 123 12.38 0.43 -10.72
N ALA A 124 12.66 -0.52 -9.84
CA ALA A 124 12.89 -0.31 -8.42
C ALA A 124 14.06 -1.18 -7.95
N THR A 125 14.70 -0.79 -6.86
CA THR A 125 15.60 -1.70 -6.15
C THR A 125 14.76 -2.61 -5.27
N VAL A 126 14.91 -3.93 -5.43
CA VAL A 126 14.16 -4.93 -4.65
C VAL A 126 15.12 -5.71 -3.79
N LYS A 127 14.83 -5.82 -2.49
CA LYS A 127 15.67 -6.55 -1.53
C LYS A 127 14.82 -7.41 -0.61
N GLN A 128 15.35 -8.59 -0.26
CA GLN A 128 14.84 -9.35 0.87
C GLN A 128 15.36 -8.70 2.16
N GLY A 129 14.46 -8.55 3.17
CA GLY A 129 14.86 -8.01 4.46
C GLY A 129 13.75 -8.04 5.50
N ASP A 130 14.16 -8.19 6.75
CA ASP A 130 13.28 -8.07 7.90
C ASP A 130 13.14 -6.58 8.27
N GLY A 131 11.92 -6.07 8.31
CA GLY A 131 11.62 -4.68 8.69
C GLY A 131 12.12 -4.29 10.07
N ARG A 132 12.35 -5.26 10.96
CA ARG A 132 12.94 -5.04 12.30
C ARG A 132 14.45 -4.78 12.27
N ASN A 133 15.11 -5.08 11.16
CA ASN A 133 16.58 -5.02 11.05
C ASN A 133 17.01 -4.21 9.80
N PRO A 134 16.61 -2.94 9.66
CA PRO A 134 16.85 -2.15 8.45
C PRO A 134 18.33 -1.97 8.11
N SER A 135 19.22 -1.91 9.08
CA SER A 135 20.68 -1.79 8.87
C SER A 135 21.27 -2.93 8.02
N GLN A 136 20.64 -4.12 8.01
CA GLN A 136 21.12 -5.26 7.23
C GLN A 136 20.87 -5.11 5.72
N TRP A 137 19.89 -4.33 5.32
CA TRP A 137 19.51 -4.20 3.90
C TRP A 137 19.58 -2.77 3.35
N CYS A 138 19.56 -1.73 4.18
CA CYS A 138 19.78 -0.35 3.72
C CYS A 138 20.94 0.38 4.41
N GLY A 139 21.61 -0.25 5.38
CA GLY A 139 22.68 0.42 6.14
C GLY A 139 22.15 1.64 6.89
N GLU A 140 22.77 2.79 6.67
CA GLU A 140 22.36 4.08 7.27
C GLU A 140 21.56 4.96 6.29
N GLN A 141 21.09 4.40 5.17
CA GLN A 141 20.29 5.14 4.20
C GLN A 141 19.05 5.73 4.86
N GLN A 142 18.75 6.98 4.53
CA GLN A 142 17.53 7.67 4.93
C GLN A 142 16.63 7.93 3.73
N PHE A 143 15.32 7.96 3.99
CA PHE A 143 14.28 8.10 2.99
C PHE A 143 13.49 9.41 3.20
N ASP A 144 13.07 10.00 2.09
CA ASP A 144 12.17 11.15 2.11
C ASP A 144 10.75 10.71 2.49
N ARG A 145 10.38 9.50 2.02
CA ARG A 145 9.10 8.87 2.35
C ARG A 145 9.26 7.39 2.63
N ILE A 146 8.42 6.91 3.54
CA ILE A 146 8.31 5.48 3.87
C ILE A 146 6.85 5.08 3.79
N LEU A 147 6.55 4.07 3.00
CA LEU A 147 5.28 3.33 3.05
C LEU A 147 5.53 2.05 3.83
N LEU A 148 4.87 1.89 4.96
CA LEU A 148 4.84 0.65 5.74
C LEU A 148 3.46 0.02 5.59
N ASP A 149 3.33 -0.90 4.63
CA ASP A 149 2.14 -1.76 4.48
C ASP A 149 2.28 -2.94 5.43
N ALA A 150 1.98 -2.69 6.72
CA ALA A 150 2.39 -3.54 7.80
C ALA A 150 1.78 -4.94 7.74
N PRO A 151 2.55 -5.99 8.12
CA PRO A 151 1.98 -7.33 8.27
C PRO A 151 0.86 -7.28 9.31
N CYS A 152 -0.34 -7.76 8.96
CA CYS A 152 -1.53 -7.64 9.79
C CYS A 152 -2.44 -8.86 9.67
N SER A 153 -3.51 -8.87 10.47
CA SER A 153 -4.50 -9.96 10.49
C SER A 153 -5.28 -10.11 9.17
N ALA A 154 -5.26 -9.08 8.32
CA ALA A 154 -6.02 -9.00 7.06
C ALA A 154 -7.55 -9.09 7.24
N THR A 155 -8.06 -8.73 8.42
CA THR A 155 -9.50 -8.78 8.72
C THR A 155 -10.36 -7.86 7.86
N GLY A 156 -9.75 -6.84 7.23
CA GLY A 156 -10.42 -5.93 6.30
C GLY A 156 -10.75 -6.54 4.95
N VAL A 157 -10.05 -7.62 4.53
CA VAL A 157 -10.27 -8.27 3.22
C VAL A 157 -11.16 -9.51 3.28
N ILE A 158 -11.92 -9.68 4.37
CA ILE A 158 -12.82 -10.83 4.59
C ILE A 158 -13.90 -10.97 3.50
N ARG A 159 -14.23 -9.91 2.79
CA ARG A 159 -15.16 -9.92 1.67
C ARG A 159 -14.66 -10.83 0.55
N ARG A 160 -13.34 -10.79 0.27
CA ARG A 160 -12.68 -11.60 -0.76
C ARG A 160 -12.10 -12.91 -0.21
N HIS A 161 -11.75 -12.91 1.07
CA HIS A 161 -11.11 -14.01 1.79
C HIS A 161 -11.89 -14.34 3.07
N PRO A 162 -13.10 -14.92 2.98
CA PRO A 162 -13.97 -15.17 4.13
C PRO A 162 -13.40 -16.21 5.11
N ASP A 163 -12.43 -17.00 4.68
CA ASP A 163 -11.69 -17.98 5.49
C ASP A 163 -10.84 -17.31 6.60
N ILE A 164 -10.44 -16.06 6.43
CA ILE A 164 -9.63 -15.31 7.40
C ILE A 164 -10.26 -15.33 8.79
N LYS A 165 -11.58 -15.14 8.91
CA LYS A 165 -12.29 -15.16 10.19
C LYS A 165 -12.22 -16.50 10.93
N TRP A 166 -11.91 -17.58 10.24
CA TRP A 166 -11.74 -18.91 10.81
C TRP A 166 -10.28 -19.28 11.07
N LEU A 167 -9.37 -18.66 10.32
CA LEU A 167 -7.92 -18.92 10.42
C LEU A 167 -7.26 -18.12 11.53
N ARG A 168 -7.80 -16.93 11.89
CA ARG A 168 -7.24 -16.08 12.94
C ARG A 168 -7.57 -16.62 14.33
N ARG A 169 -6.56 -16.59 15.21
CA ARG A 169 -6.64 -16.99 16.62
C ARG A 169 -6.43 -15.78 17.51
N ASP A 170 -6.97 -15.78 18.70
CA ASP A 170 -6.85 -14.66 19.65
C ASP A 170 -5.41 -14.22 19.89
N ARG A 171 -4.46 -15.18 19.91
CA ARG A 171 -3.03 -14.90 20.09
C ARG A 171 -2.36 -14.20 18.90
N ASP A 172 -2.90 -14.34 17.70
CA ASP A 172 -2.28 -13.80 16.48
C ASP A 172 -2.33 -12.27 16.48
N ILE A 173 -3.36 -11.67 17.07
CA ILE A 173 -3.52 -10.21 17.08
C ILE A 173 -2.46 -9.50 17.92
N PRO A 174 -2.23 -9.87 19.21
CA PRO A 174 -1.16 -9.26 19.99
C PRO A 174 0.24 -9.54 19.41
N GLU A 175 0.49 -10.72 18.81
CA GLU A 175 1.76 -11.04 18.15
C GLU A 175 1.99 -10.13 16.93
N LEU A 176 0.96 -9.87 16.11
CA LEU A 176 1.03 -8.96 14.97
C LEU A 176 1.20 -7.51 15.42
N ALA A 177 0.45 -7.06 16.42
CA ALA A 177 0.59 -5.71 16.97
C ALA A 177 1.99 -5.47 17.53
N GLN A 178 2.60 -6.46 18.19
CA GLN A 178 3.98 -6.38 18.67
C GLN A 178 4.96 -6.28 17.49
N LEU A 179 4.82 -7.11 16.46
CA LEU A 179 5.64 -7.08 15.25
C LEU A 179 5.56 -5.72 14.54
N GLN A 180 4.35 -5.16 14.41
CA GLN A 180 4.13 -3.83 13.82
C GLN A 180 4.84 -2.74 14.63
N SER A 181 4.78 -2.82 15.98
CA SER A 181 5.48 -1.90 16.87
C SER A 181 7.00 -1.95 16.66
N GLU A 182 7.57 -3.16 16.60
CA GLU A 182 9.00 -3.38 16.40
C GLU A 182 9.47 -2.83 15.03
N ILE A 183 8.69 -3.04 13.98
CA ILE A 183 9.01 -2.52 12.65
C ILE A 183 8.94 -0.99 12.63
N LEU A 184 7.90 -0.38 13.22
CA LEU A 184 7.78 1.08 13.31
C LEU A 184 8.98 1.69 14.03
N ASP A 185 9.37 1.13 15.18
CA ASP A 185 10.49 1.62 15.97
C ASP A 185 11.83 1.48 15.23
N ALA A 186 12.01 0.36 14.50
CA ALA A 186 13.23 0.09 13.74
C ALA A 186 13.38 0.99 12.51
N ILE A 187 12.27 1.29 11.81
CA ILE A 187 12.33 2.04 10.56
C ILE A 187 12.28 3.56 10.74
N TRP A 188 11.74 4.06 11.85
CA TRP A 188 11.59 5.49 12.11
C TRP A 188 12.91 6.28 12.03
N PRO A 189 14.06 5.80 12.55
CA PRO A 189 15.34 6.49 12.39
C PRO A 189 15.77 6.69 10.94
N HIS A 190 15.30 5.82 10.03
CA HIS A 190 15.61 5.90 8.59
C HIS A 190 14.74 6.89 7.82
N LEU A 191 13.75 7.52 8.47
CA LEU A 191 13.01 8.64 7.89
C LEU A 191 13.80 9.93 8.11
N LYS A 192 13.98 10.75 7.07
CA LYS A 192 14.57 12.08 7.17
C LYS A 192 13.70 12.99 8.02
N SER A 193 14.32 14.00 8.69
CA SER A 193 13.56 15.11 9.28
C SER A 193 12.74 15.83 8.19
N GLY A 194 11.48 16.12 8.45
CA GLY A 194 10.51 16.62 7.47
C GLY A 194 9.92 15.53 6.56
N GLY A 195 10.42 14.31 6.65
CA GLY A 195 9.93 13.20 5.85
C GLY A 195 8.56 12.68 6.30
N THR A 196 7.92 11.91 5.42
CA THR A 196 6.58 11.34 5.64
C THR A 196 6.65 9.82 5.75
N LEU A 197 6.05 9.26 6.80
CA LEU A 197 5.75 7.83 6.90
C LEU A 197 4.25 7.61 6.82
N VAL A 198 3.82 6.75 5.90
CA VAL A 198 2.44 6.25 5.85
C VAL A 198 2.43 4.83 6.39
N TYR A 199 1.76 4.66 7.52
CA TYR A 199 1.44 3.35 8.08
C TYR A 199 0.11 2.89 7.51
N ALA A 200 0.08 1.70 6.95
CA ALA A 200 -1.11 1.10 6.37
C ALA A 200 -1.31 -0.34 6.85
N THR A 201 -2.55 -0.74 7.03
CA THR A 201 -2.94 -2.15 7.23
C THR A 201 -4.23 -2.45 6.47
N CYS A 202 -4.41 -3.68 6.05
CA CYS A 202 -5.71 -4.20 5.62
C CYS A 202 -6.46 -4.88 6.79
N SER A 203 -6.37 -4.31 7.99
CA SER A 203 -7.07 -4.73 9.20
C SER A 203 -8.16 -3.74 9.60
N VAL A 204 -9.18 -4.22 10.30
CA VAL A 204 -10.21 -3.38 10.94
C VAL A 204 -10.05 -3.36 12.46
N LEU A 205 -9.02 -4.00 13.01
CA LEU A 205 -8.82 -4.15 14.44
C LEU A 205 -8.07 -2.94 15.02
N PRO A 206 -8.61 -2.30 16.08
CA PRO A 206 -7.97 -1.13 16.70
C PRO A 206 -6.55 -1.41 17.20
N GLU A 207 -6.27 -2.62 17.67
CA GLU A 207 -4.98 -3.05 18.21
C GLU A 207 -3.86 -2.93 17.16
N GLU A 208 -4.18 -3.20 15.91
CA GLU A 208 -3.26 -3.10 14.77
C GLU A 208 -3.25 -1.70 14.14
N ASN A 209 -4.23 -0.86 14.46
CA ASN A 209 -4.53 0.40 13.80
C ASN A 209 -4.36 1.60 14.76
N SER A 210 -5.47 2.18 15.22
CA SER A 210 -5.46 3.42 16.01
C SER A 210 -4.72 3.29 17.33
N LEU A 211 -4.83 2.15 18.03
CA LEU A 211 -4.09 1.91 19.27
C LEU A 211 -2.60 1.77 19.03
N GLN A 212 -2.19 1.14 17.92
CA GLN A 212 -0.79 1.02 17.51
C GLN A 212 -0.18 2.41 17.27
N ILE A 213 -0.84 3.25 16.50
CA ILE A 213 -0.35 4.61 16.18
C ILE A 213 -0.36 5.49 17.43
N LYS A 214 -1.39 5.39 18.26
CA LYS A 214 -1.44 6.13 19.54
C LYS A 214 -0.25 5.79 20.45
N ALA A 215 0.04 4.50 20.59
CA ALA A 215 1.20 4.03 21.37
C ALA A 215 2.53 4.49 20.75
N PHE A 216 2.64 4.50 19.42
CA PHE A 216 3.83 5.00 18.72
C PHE A 216 4.06 6.49 18.97
N LEU A 217 3.02 7.32 18.83
CA LEU A 217 3.09 8.77 19.10
C LEU A 217 3.47 9.09 20.55
N GLN A 218 3.04 8.27 21.51
CA GLN A 218 3.37 8.47 22.93
C GLN A 218 4.84 8.23 23.25
N ARG A 219 5.51 7.30 22.53
CA ARG A 219 6.92 6.94 22.78
C ARG A 219 7.91 7.61 21.82
N THR A 220 7.44 8.30 20.78
CA THR A 220 8.26 8.89 19.70
C THR A 220 8.03 10.37 19.62
N ALA A 221 8.84 11.14 20.35
CA ALA A 221 8.62 12.58 20.57
C ALA A 221 8.73 13.45 19.31
N ASP A 222 9.48 12.97 18.29
CA ASP A 222 9.66 13.63 16.99
C ASP A 222 8.65 13.16 15.92
N ALA A 223 7.67 12.32 16.29
CA ALA A 223 6.60 11.93 15.41
C ALA A 223 5.37 12.84 15.58
N GLU A 224 4.81 13.29 14.48
CA GLU A 224 3.58 14.09 14.44
C GLU A 224 2.56 13.44 13.49
N LEU A 225 1.30 13.29 13.98
CA LEU A 225 0.19 12.84 13.13
C LEU A 225 -0.25 13.99 12.21
N CYS A 226 -0.43 13.70 10.92
CA CYS A 226 -0.82 14.67 9.91
C CYS A 226 -2.02 14.18 9.11
N GLU A 227 -3.06 15.02 8.98
CA GLU A 227 -4.22 14.85 8.09
C GLU A 227 -5.07 13.58 8.30
N THR A 228 -4.58 12.59 9.03
CA THR A 228 -5.29 11.32 9.28
C THR A 228 -5.76 11.22 10.74
N GLY A 229 -6.91 11.78 11.03
CA GLY A 229 -7.51 11.75 12.37
C GLY A 229 -6.95 12.76 13.35
N THR A 230 -7.11 12.49 14.63
CA THR A 230 -6.63 13.31 15.77
C THR A 230 -5.70 12.49 16.66
N PRO A 231 -4.92 13.11 17.57
CA PRO A 231 -4.10 12.35 18.53
C PRO A 231 -4.89 11.40 19.43
N GLU A 232 -6.17 11.68 19.68
CA GLU A 232 -7.08 10.84 20.47
C GLU A 232 -7.58 9.65 19.67
N GLN A 233 -7.81 9.86 18.36
CA GLN A 233 -8.25 8.85 17.40
C GLN A 233 -7.40 8.94 16.13
N PRO A 234 -6.13 8.50 16.19
CA PRO A 234 -5.22 8.61 15.08
C PRO A 234 -5.57 7.61 13.97
N GLY A 235 -5.42 8.08 12.74
CA GLY A 235 -5.63 7.29 11.53
C GLY A 235 -7.03 7.45 10.92
N LYS A 236 -7.12 7.03 9.67
CA LYS A 236 -8.37 6.93 8.91
C LYS A 236 -8.68 5.44 8.68
N GLN A 237 -9.83 4.98 9.18
CA GLN A 237 -10.30 3.61 8.98
C GLN A 237 -11.36 3.57 7.90
N ASN A 238 -11.11 2.85 6.80
CA ASN A 238 -12.12 2.45 5.85
C ASN A 238 -12.63 1.07 6.25
N LEU A 239 -13.95 0.90 6.32
CA LEU A 239 -14.56 -0.39 6.63
C LEU A 239 -14.86 -1.18 5.34
N PRO A 240 -14.89 -2.52 5.40
CA PRO A 240 -15.24 -3.34 4.23
C PRO A 240 -16.60 -2.95 3.67
N GLY A 241 -16.66 -2.70 2.35
CA GLY A 241 -17.87 -2.25 1.66
C GLY A 241 -18.13 -0.73 1.70
N ALA A 242 -17.39 0.02 2.49
CA ALA A 242 -17.33 1.47 2.33
C ALA A 242 -16.58 1.79 1.02
N GLU A 243 -17.08 2.77 0.27
CA GLU A 243 -16.47 3.17 -1.00
C GLU A 243 -16.21 1.97 -1.94
N GLU A 244 -17.02 0.90 -1.81
CA GLU A 244 -16.95 -0.35 -2.59
C GLU A 244 -15.62 -1.12 -2.48
N GLY A 245 -14.70 -0.71 -1.58
CA GLY A 245 -13.40 -1.31 -1.33
C GLY A 245 -13.35 -2.27 -0.14
N ASP A 246 -12.15 -2.77 0.11
CA ASP A 246 -11.83 -3.53 1.31
C ASP A 246 -11.65 -2.63 2.54
N GLY A 247 -11.58 -3.23 3.72
CA GLY A 247 -11.22 -2.53 4.94
C GLY A 247 -9.73 -2.19 4.94
N PHE A 248 -9.41 -0.91 5.08
CA PHE A 248 -8.05 -0.41 5.18
C PHE A 248 -7.93 0.65 6.27
N PHE A 249 -6.75 0.73 6.85
CA PHE A 249 -6.39 1.78 7.79
C PHE A 249 -5.15 2.52 7.29
N TYR A 250 -5.14 3.84 7.49
CA TYR A 250 -4.03 4.72 7.14
C TYR A 250 -3.71 5.68 8.27
N ALA A 251 -2.43 5.85 8.58
CA ALA A 251 -1.94 6.93 9.42
C ALA A 251 -0.73 7.60 8.75
N LYS A 252 -0.81 8.91 8.53
CA LYS A 252 0.27 9.74 8.00
C LYS A 252 1.02 10.38 9.14
N LEU A 253 2.31 10.09 9.22
CA LEU A 253 3.22 10.61 10.25
C LEU A 253 4.30 11.46 9.59
N ILE A 254 4.64 12.57 10.20
CA ILE A 254 5.76 13.45 9.79
C ILE A 254 6.80 13.44 10.90
N LYS A 255 8.07 13.34 10.53
CA LYS A 255 9.19 13.46 11.44
C LYS A 255 9.60 14.92 11.58
N LYS A 256 9.64 15.42 12.82
CA LYS A 256 10.08 16.79 13.16
C LYS A 256 11.57 16.97 12.99
#